data_7e0bc4c8d88676678d192525af1c4069
#
_entry.id   7e0bc4c8d88676678d192525af1c4069
#
_cell.length_a   1.000
_cell.length_b   1.000
_cell.length_c   1.000
_cell.angle_alpha   90.00
_cell.angle_beta   90.00
_cell.angle_gamma   90.00
#
_symmetry.space_group_name_H-M   'P 1'
#
loop_
_entity.id
_entity.type
_entity.pdbx_description
1 polymer ?
#
loop_
_entity_poly.entity_id
_entity_poly.type
_entity_poly.pdbx_seq_one_letter_code
_entity_poly.pdbx_strand_id
1 'polypeptide(L)' 'MLVMNRVQKFREAALMAKAELARKAGVSESTIDRVEAGHDCRMETKRKILIALGLSIQESGKLFPRHNGATRLRLGRP' A
#
# COMPACT_ATOMS: atom_id res chain seq x y z
N MET A 1 2.85 -11.91 10.88
CA MET A 1 2.28 -12.48 9.64
C MET A 1 2.35 -11.48 8.51
N LEU A 2 2.72 -11.95 7.33
CA LEU A 2 2.81 -11.07 6.17
C LEU A 2 1.47 -10.92 5.49
N VAL A 3 1.25 -9.75 4.89
CA VAL A 3 0.00 -9.42 4.22
C VAL A 3 0.24 -9.36 2.72
N MET A 4 -0.56 -10.09 1.96
CA MET A 4 -0.46 -10.04 0.51
C MET A 4 -0.90 -8.68 0.00
N ASN A 5 -0.12 -8.12 -0.91
CA ASN A 5 -0.51 -6.87 -1.56
C ASN A 5 0.11 -6.82 -2.94
N ARG A 6 -0.29 -5.85 -3.73
CA ARG A 6 0.15 -5.73 -5.12
C ARG A 6 0.95 -4.46 -5.37
N VAL A 7 1.55 -3.91 -4.32
CA VAL A 7 2.32 -2.68 -4.47
C VAL A 7 3.44 -2.87 -5.50
N GLN A 8 4.19 -3.95 -5.37
CA GLN A 8 5.29 -4.22 -6.30
C GLN A 8 4.77 -4.36 -7.73
N LYS A 9 3.66 -5.08 -7.90
CA LYS A 9 3.11 -5.30 -9.22
C LYS A 9 2.69 -4.00 -9.89
N PHE A 10 1.98 -3.15 -9.15
CA PHE A 10 1.55 -1.86 -9.68
C PHE A 10 2.72 -0.93 -9.94
N ARG A 11 3.71 -0.98 -9.04
CA ARG A 11 4.91 -0.17 -9.20
C ARG A 11 5.66 -0.56 -10.48
N GLU A 12 5.85 -1.86 -10.68
CA GLU A 12 6.57 -2.35 -11.86
C GLU A 12 5.80 -2.07 -13.13
N ALA A 13 4.47 -2.18 -13.08
CA ALA A 13 3.63 -1.87 -14.23
C ALA A 13 3.74 -0.39 -14.61
N ALA A 14 4.04 0.47 -13.64
CA ALA A 14 4.23 1.89 -13.88
C ALA A 14 5.68 2.23 -14.21
N LEU A 15 6.54 1.21 -14.30
CA LEU A 15 7.96 1.38 -14.61
C LEU A 15 8.67 2.27 -13.59
N MET A 16 8.32 2.10 -12.32
CA MET A 16 8.91 2.86 -11.24
C MET A 16 9.88 2.03 -10.43
N ALA A 17 11.02 2.64 -10.06
CA ALA A 17 11.91 2.05 -9.08
C ALA A 17 11.33 2.27 -7.69
N LYS A 18 11.78 1.47 -6.70
CA LYS A 18 11.33 1.64 -5.32
C LYS A 18 11.62 3.04 -4.81
N ALA A 19 12.80 3.57 -5.12
CA ALA A 19 13.17 4.91 -4.70
C ALA A 19 12.24 5.96 -5.27
N GLU A 20 11.80 5.77 -6.49
CA GLU A 20 10.89 6.70 -7.13
C GLU A 20 9.53 6.67 -6.47
N LEU A 21 9.02 5.47 -6.20
CA LEU A 21 7.73 5.35 -5.51
C LEU A 21 7.81 5.96 -4.12
N ALA A 22 8.91 5.70 -3.41
CA ALA A 22 9.10 6.26 -2.08
C ALA A 22 9.06 7.78 -2.11
N ARG A 23 9.75 8.35 -3.09
CA ARG A 23 9.80 9.80 -3.23
C ARG A 23 8.42 10.38 -3.53
N LYS A 24 7.69 9.73 -4.43
CA LYS A 24 6.34 10.19 -4.78
C LYS A 24 5.37 10.05 -3.62
N ALA A 25 5.52 8.98 -2.83
CA ALA A 25 4.64 8.74 -1.70
C ALA A 25 5.05 9.54 -0.46
N GLY A 26 6.26 10.11 -0.46
CA GLY A 26 6.73 10.84 0.70
C GLY A 26 7.11 9.94 1.85
N VAL A 27 7.61 8.75 1.56
CA VAL A 27 8.06 7.80 2.57
C VAL A 27 9.47 7.34 2.22
N SER A 28 10.11 6.60 3.13
CA SER A 28 11.45 6.10 2.85
C SER A 28 11.39 4.88 1.95
N GLU A 29 12.49 4.61 1.26
CA GLU A 29 12.60 3.44 0.43
C GLU A 29 12.47 2.17 1.27
N SER A 30 13.00 2.19 2.50
CA SER A 30 12.85 1.08 3.43
C SER A 30 11.38 0.77 3.68
N THR A 31 10.55 1.81 3.78
CA THR A 31 9.12 1.61 3.96
C THR A 31 8.51 0.87 2.78
N ILE A 32 8.91 1.24 1.55
CA ILE A 32 8.42 0.56 0.37
C ILE A 32 8.89 -0.90 0.37
N ASP A 33 10.16 -1.14 0.70
CA ASP A 33 10.69 -2.51 0.80
C ASP A 33 9.85 -3.36 1.73
N ARG A 34 9.55 -2.83 2.91
CA ARG A 34 8.83 -3.58 3.92
C ARG A 34 7.39 -3.85 3.48
N VAL A 35 6.76 -2.86 2.89
CA VAL A 35 5.39 -3.04 2.41
C VAL A 35 5.34 -4.10 1.30
N GLU A 36 6.28 -4.05 0.37
CA GLU A 36 6.31 -5.03 -0.71
C GLU A 36 6.63 -6.43 -0.20
N ALA A 37 7.35 -6.52 0.90
CA ALA A 37 7.65 -7.81 1.51
C ALA A 37 6.47 -8.37 2.28
N GLY A 38 5.38 -7.62 2.40
CA GLY A 38 4.18 -8.10 3.06
C GLY A 38 4.00 -7.64 4.49
N HIS A 39 4.88 -6.75 4.96
CA HIS A 39 4.71 -6.19 6.30
C HIS A 39 3.58 -5.18 6.29
N ASP A 40 2.80 -5.19 7.34
CA ASP A 40 1.69 -4.24 7.44
C ASP A 40 2.22 -2.83 7.63
N CYS A 41 1.40 -1.85 7.31
CA CYS A 41 1.76 -0.46 7.47
C CYS A 41 0.53 0.34 7.89
N ARG A 42 0.78 1.57 8.30
CA ARG A 42 -0.30 2.44 8.75
C ARG A 42 -1.23 2.79 7.60
N MET A 43 -2.46 3.09 7.95
CA MET A 43 -3.45 3.51 6.96
C MET A 43 -2.95 4.72 6.17
N GLU A 44 -2.30 5.64 6.84
CA GLU A 44 -1.76 6.82 6.20
C GLU A 44 -0.72 6.45 5.14
N THR A 45 0.14 5.49 5.46
CA THR A 45 1.15 5.03 4.51
C THR A 45 0.49 4.38 3.30
N LYS A 46 -0.54 3.57 3.54
CA LYS A 46 -1.27 2.93 2.44
C LYS A 46 -1.87 3.98 1.52
N ARG A 47 -2.45 5.02 2.09
CA ARG A 47 -3.06 6.09 1.31
C ARG A 47 -2.03 6.82 0.46
N LYS A 48 -0.86 7.11 1.05
CA LYS A 48 0.21 7.78 0.33
C LYS A 48 0.69 6.95 -0.85
N ILE A 49 0.82 5.65 -0.65
CA ILE A 49 1.26 4.76 -1.71
C ILE A 49 0.22 4.67 -2.82
N LEU A 50 -1.07 4.60 -2.45
CA LEU A 50 -2.15 4.58 -3.43
C LEU A 50 -2.07 5.80 -4.33
N ILE A 51 -1.98 6.98 -3.72
CA ILE A 51 -1.95 8.23 -4.48
C ILE A 51 -0.72 8.28 -5.38
N ALA A 52 0.42 7.84 -4.85
CA ALA A 52 1.66 7.85 -5.62
C ALA A 52 1.58 6.95 -6.86
N LEU A 53 0.77 5.88 -6.78
CA LEU A 53 0.58 4.97 -7.89
C LEU A 53 -0.56 5.39 -8.81
N GLY A 54 -1.18 6.53 -8.54
CA GLY A 54 -2.25 7.03 -9.38
C GLY A 54 -3.59 6.38 -9.13
N LEU A 55 -3.75 5.75 -7.97
CA LEU A 55 -5.00 5.07 -7.62
C LEU A 55 -5.81 5.94 -6.67
N SER A 56 -7.12 5.79 -6.72
CA SER A 56 -7.99 6.46 -5.78
C SER A 56 -8.12 5.63 -4.51
N ILE A 57 -8.62 6.27 -3.45
CA ILE A 57 -8.86 5.57 -2.20
C ILE A 57 -9.85 4.42 -2.41
N GLN A 58 -10.80 4.61 -3.31
CA GLN A 58 -11.80 3.58 -3.60
C GLN A 58 -11.17 2.35 -4.26
N GLU A 59 -10.00 2.50 -4.83
CA GLU A 59 -9.30 1.39 -5.47
C GLU A 59 -8.32 0.69 -4.53
N SER A 60 -8.39 1.01 -3.24
CA SER A 60 -7.45 0.43 -2.28
C SER A 60 -7.52 -1.10 -2.26
N GLY A 61 -8.68 -1.67 -2.54
CA GLY A 61 -8.80 -3.12 -2.58
C GLY A 61 -8.01 -3.78 -3.69
N LYS A 62 -7.68 -3.03 -4.73
CA LYS A 62 -6.85 -3.56 -5.81
C LYS A 62 -5.41 -3.70 -5.38
N LEU A 63 -4.96 -2.79 -4.52
CA LEU A 63 -3.58 -2.76 -4.07
C LEU A 63 -3.39 -3.60 -2.80
N PHE A 64 -4.33 -3.48 -1.86
CA PHE A 64 -4.30 -4.19 -0.58
C PHE A 64 -5.57 -5.03 -0.48
N PRO A 65 -5.62 -6.17 -1.14
CA PRO A 65 -6.82 -7.00 -1.10
C PRO A 65 -7.06 -7.53 0.28
N ARG A 66 -8.14 -7.45 0.71
CA ARG A 66 -8.43 -7.85 1.99
C ARG A 66 -8.24 -6.94 3.06
N HIS A 67 -8.06 -6.69 3.27
CA HIS A 67 -7.97 -6.11 4.22
C HIS A 67 -8.84 -5.82 4.87
N ASN A 68 -8.80 -5.97 4.74
CA ASN A 68 -9.42 -5.73 5.20
C ASN A 68 -10.20 -5.75 5.81
N GLY A 69 -10.54 -6.01 5.77
CA GLY A 69 -11.27 -6.12 6.19
C GLY A 69 -11.48 -6.20 7.19
N ALA A 70 -11.17 -6.49 7.32
CA ALA A 70 -11.36 -6.66 8.05
C ALA A 70 -11.49 -6.15 8.98
N THR A 71 -11.38 -5.88 8.82
CA THR A 71 -11.52 -5.52 9.38
C THR A 71 -12.18 -5.05 10.10
N ARG A 72 -12.53 -5.18 10.07
CA ARG A 72 -13.19 -4.89 10.38
C ARG A 72 -13.81 -4.53 11.17
N LEU A 73 -13.80 -4.76 11.25
CA LEU A 73 -14.33 -4.61 11.74
C LEU A 73 -14.49 -4.14 12.69
N ARG A 74 -14.40 -4.09 12.84
CA ARG A 74 -14.43 -3.64 13.38
C ARG A 74 -14.84 -2.91 13.83
N LEU A 75 -14.94 -2.92 13.60
CA LEU A 75 -15.29 -2.33 13.66
C LEU A 75 -15.69 -1.61 14.04
N GLY A 76 -15.99 -1.55 14.29
CA GLY A 76 -16.36 -0.96 14.29
C GLY A 76 -16.44 -0.18 15.13
N ARG A 77 -16.22 -0.15 15.40
CA ARG A 77 -16.19 0.48 15.82
C ARG A 77 -16.20 1.12 16.20
N PRO A 78 -16.38 1.32 16.62
CA PRO A 78 -16.23 1.89 16.62
C PRO A 78 -16.09 2.36 16.77
#